data_d7d92e79650265a42a5995d73f7f2e51
#
_entry.id   d7d92e79650265a42a5995d73f7f2e51
#
_cell.length_a   1.000
_cell.length_b   1.000
_cell.length_c   1.000
_cell.angle_alpha   90.00
_cell.angle_beta   90.00
_cell.angle_gamma   90.00
#
_symmetry.space_group_name_H-M   'P 1'
#
loop_
_entity.id
_entity.type
_entity.pdbx_description
1 polymer ?
#
loop_
_entity_poly.entity_id
_entity_poly.type
_entity_poly.pdbx_seq_one_letter_code
_entity_poly.pdbx_strand_id
1 'polypeptide(L)'
;MLKVFKNIFIIFARHTLQFMKKTEKYQLLYEQIKALLGKEKDEIANMANVAAIIHKTFNFWWTGFYRVIDNELVLGPFQGPVACTRIAYGKGVCGTSWKEAQTIVVKDVHEFPGHIACSSASQSEIVVPIFKENQVVAVLDIDSEKLATFDETDKEWLEKIVGLF
;
A
#
# COMPACT_ATOMS: atom_id res chain seq x y z
N MET A 1 -34.88 8.81 12.84
CA MET A 1 -34.61 9.54 11.58
C MET A 1 -33.10 9.67 11.26
N LEU A 2 -32.23 10.07 12.20
CA LEU A 2 -30.78 10.26 11.95
C LEU A 2 -30.02 9.00 11.49
N LYS A 3 -30.36 7.78 11.98
CA LYS A 3 -29.70 6.51 11.58
C LYS A 3 -29.99 6.09 10.14
N VAL A 4 -31.18 6.40 9.61
CA VAL A 4 -31.57 6.05 8.24
C VAL A 4 -30.83 6.94 7.24
N PHE A 5 -30.68 8.23 7.52
CA PHE A 5 -29.91 9.17 6.67
C PHE A 5 -28.41 8.82 6.63
N LYS A 6 -27.82 8.39 7.76
CA LYS A 6 -26.43 7.93 7.79
C LYS A 6 -26.20 6.70 6.91
N ASN A 7 -27.11 5.73 6.93
CA ASN A 7 -27.01 4.51 6.12
C ASN A 7 -27.21 4.80 4.63
N ILE A 8 -28.11 5.69 4.27
CA ILE A 8 -28.33 6.13 2.87
C ILE A 8 -27.09 6.85 2.34
N PHE A 9 -26.49 7.74 3.15
CA PHE A 9 -25.27 8.46 2.75
C PHE A 9 -24.06 7.54 2.56
N ILE A 10 -23.91 6.49 3.39
CA ILE A 10 -22.85 5.48 3.27
C ILE A 10 -23.08 4.61 2.03
N ILE A 11 -24.32 4.25 1.69
CA ILE A 11 -24.65 3.46 0.51
C ILE A 11 -24.41 4.28 -0.77
N PHE A 12 -24.82 5.57 -0.79
CA PHE A 12 -24.54 6.47 -1.92
C PHE A 12 -23.04 6.70 -2.11
N ALA A 13 -22.27 6.92 -1.04
CA ALA A 13 -20.81 7.09 -1.12
C ALA A 13 -20.11 5.83 -1.63
N ARG A 14 -20.55 4.64 -1.25
CA ARG A 14 -20.02 3.36 -1.77
C ARG A 14 -20.34 3.16 -3.25
N HIS A 15 -21.57 3.49 -3.70
CA HIS A 15 -21.94 3.39 -5.11
C HIS A 15 -21.15 4.38 -5.98
N THR A 16 -20.95 5.60 -5.50
CA THR A 16 -20.20 6.62 -6.24
C THR A 16 -18.73 6.21 -6.44
N LEU A 17 -18.07 5.66 -5.42
CA LEU A 17 -16.69 5.16 -5.52
C LEU A 17 -16.53 4.05 -6.59
N GLN A 18 -17.54 3.21 -6.77
CA GLN A 18 -17.48 2.08 -7.71
C GLN A 18 -17.42 2.53 -9.18
N PHE A 19 -17.98 3.70 -9.50
CA PHE A 19 -18.02 4.26 -10.86
C PHE A 19 -16.94 5.31 -11.14
N MET A 20 -16.14 5.69 -10.14
CA MET A 20 -15.06 6.64 -10.31
C MET A 20 -13.90 6.03 -11.10
N LYS A 21 -13.25 6.84 -11.95
CA LYS A 21 -11.99 6.46 -12.60
C LYS A 21 -10.91 6.24 -11.53
N LYS A 22 -9.93 5.39 -11.84
CA LYS A 22 -8.81 5.06 -10.93
C LYS A 22 -8.13 6.33 -10.39
N THR A 23 -7.81 7.28 -11.27
CA THR A 23 -7.18 8.56 -10.90
C THR A 23 -8.03 9.39 -9.93
N GLU A 24 -9.36 9.45 -10.14
CA GLU A 24 -10.28 10.19 -9.26
C GLU A 24 -10.34 9.55 -7.86
N LYS A 25 -10.32 8.20 -7.79
CA LYS A 25 -10.24 7.48 -6.53
C LYS A 25 -8.96 7.82 -5.76
N TYR A 26 -7.83 7.83 -6.46
CA TYR A 26 -6.55 8.18 -5.85
C TYR A 26 -6.50 9.63 -5.41
N GLN A 27 -7.04 10.55 -6.18
CA GLN A 27 -7.09 11.97 -5.80
C GLN A 27 -7.88 12.17 -4.51
N LEU A 28 -9.06 11.55 -4.41
CA LEU A 28 -9.87 11.58 -3.19
C LEU A 28 -9.14 10.92 -2.01
N LEU A 29 -8.53 9.76 -2.25
CA LEU A 29 -7.76 9.04 -1.25
C LEU A 29 -6.59 9.85 -0.72
N TYR A 30 -5.83 10.51 -1.60
CA TYR A 30 -4.71 11.38 -1.22
C TYR A 30 -5.14 12.50 -0.27
N GLU A 31 -6.23 13.21 -0.59
CA GLU A 31 -6.75 14.27 0.27
C GLU A 31 -7.25 13.72 1.63
N GLN A 32 -7.85 12.54 1.63
CA GLN A 32 -8.27 11.87 2.86
C GLN A 32 -7.08 11.47 3.73
N ILE A 33 -6.03 10.89 3.14
CA ILE A 33 -4.80 10.52 3.84
C ILE A 33 -4.11 11.77 4.39
N LYS A 34 -3.96 12.81 3.59
CA LYS A 34 -3.36 14.08 4.03
C LYS A 34 -4.10 14.68 5.24
N ALA A 35 -5.42 14.64 5.23
CA ALA A 35 -6.22 15.09 6.36
C ALA A 35 -6.09 14.17 7.59
N LEU A 36 -5.97 12.85 7.35
CA LEU A 36 -5.86 11.83 8.40
C LEU A 36 -4.51 11.89 9.12
N LEU A 37 -3.41 12.03 8.37
CA LEU A 37 -2.08 12.19 8.93
C LEU A 37 -1.96 13.48 9.76
N GLY A 38 -2.49 14.57 9.25
CA GLY A 38 -2.69 15.83 9.96
C GLY A 38 -1.50 16.27 10.82
N LYS A 39 -1.67 16.18 12.16
CA LYS A 39 -0.65 16.51 13.14
C LYS A 39 -0.05 15.28 13.87
N GLU A 40 -0.51 14.09 13.50
CA GLU A 40 -0.02 12.85 14.12
C GLU A 40 1.43 12.61 13.73
N LYS A 41 2.26 12.31 14.73
CA LYS A 41 3.70 12.08 14.56
C LYS A 41 4.10 10.62 14.76
N ASP A 42 3.20 9.80 15.31
CA ASP A 42 3.46 8.38 15.47
C ASP A 42 3.35 7.67 14.12
N GLU A 43 4.49 7.19 13.63
CA GLU A 43 4.59 6.55 12.32
C GLU A 43 3.79 5.25 12.23
N ILE A 44 3.68 4.50 13.33
CA ILE A 44 2.94 3.24 13.36
C ILE A 44 1.44 3.51 13.24
N ALA A 45 0.93 4.53 13.97
CA ALA A 45 -0.46 4.95 13.86
C ALA A 45 -0.79 5.43 12.43
N ASN A 46 0.12 6.20 11.83
CA ASN A 46 -0.01 6.70 10.46
C ASN A 46 -0.01 5.54 9.46
N MET A 47 0.96 4.63 9.53
CA MET A 47 1.03 3.45 8.66
C MET A 47 -0.21 2.57 8.79
N ALA A 48 -0.72 2.36 10.01
CA ALA A 48 -1.91 1.55 10.25
C ALA A 48 -3.16 2.15 9.56
N ASN A 49 -3.35 3.45 9.70
CA ASN A 49 -4.47 4.16 9.07
C ASN A 49 -4.35 4.20 7.55
N VAL A 50 -3.14 4.44 7.02
CA VAL A 50 -2.90 4.47 5.57
C VAL A 50 -3.09 3.09 4.95
N ALA A 51 -2.56 2.02 5.57
CA ALA A 51 -2.81 0.65 5.10
C ALA A 51 -4.31 0.34 5.05
N ALA A 52 -5.05 0.69 6.10
CA ALA A 52 -6.48 0.43 6.19
C ALA A 52 -7.29 1.17 5.11
N ILE A 53 -7.00 2.45 4.86
CA ILE A 53 -7.77 3.24 3.90
C ILE A 53 -7.45 2.86 2.45
N ILE A 54 -6.19 2.56 2.10
CA ILE A 54 -5.81 2.07 0.77
C ILE A 54 -6.48 0.73 0.51
N HIS A 55 -6.30 -0.23 1.41
CA HIS A 55 -6.87 -1.57 1.31
C HIS A 55 -8.39 -1.53 1.09
N LYS A 56 -9.10 -0.73 1.88
CA LYS A 56 -10.55 -0.57 1.78
C LYS A 56 -11.00 0.11 0.48
N THR A 57 -10.23 1.09 -0.02
CA THR A 57 -10.59 1.88 -1.21
C THR A 57 -10.53 1.04 -2.48
N PHE A 58 -9.50 0.21 -2.63
CA PHE A 58 -9.25 -0.57 -3.84
C PHE A 58 -9.59 -2.04 -3.70
N ASN A 59 -9.83 -2.52 -2.47
CA ASN A 59 -10.08 -3.94 -2.17
C ASN A 59 -8.93 -4.83 -2.64
N PHE A 60 -7.71 -4.41 -2.38
CA PHE A 60 -6.52 -5.20 -2.66
C PHE A 60 -6.47 -6.45 -1.76
N TRP A 61 -5.73 -7.47 -2.16
CA TRP A 61 -5.54 -8.69 -1.39
C TRP A 61 -4.77 -8.44 -0.09
N TRP A 62 -3.67 -7.70 -0.20
CA TRP A 62 -2.83 -7.32 0.92
C TRP A 62 -2.36 -5.87 0.76
N THR A 63 -2.21 -5.14 1.84
CA THR A 63 -1.67 -3.78 1.86
C THR A 63 -1.00 -3.54 3.19
N GLY A 64 0.27 -3.24 3.19
CA GLY A 64 1.00 -3.03 4.44
C GLY A 64 2.35 -2.38 4.27
N PHE A 65 3.03 -2.25 5.39
CA PHE A 65 4.34 -1.62 5.46
C PHE A 65 5.36 -2.60 6.02
N TYR A 66 6.56 -2.57 5.46
CA TYR A 66 7.75 -3.13 6.05
C TYR A 66 8.70 -2.01 6.41
N ARG A 67 9.22 -2.00 7.64
CA ARG A 67 10.14 -0.98 8.15
C ARG A 67 11.56 -1.51 8.18
N VAL A 68 12.53 -0.66 7.83
CA VAL A 68 13.95 -1.01 7.95
C VAL A 68 14.36 -0.95 9.43
N ILE A 69 14.68 -2.11 10.01
CA ILE A 69 15.12 -2.27 11.40
C ILE A 69 16.29 -3.26 11.39
N ASP A 70 17.44 -2.86 11.95
CA ASP A 70 18.63 -3.72 12.07
C ASP A 70 19.05 -4.39 10.74
N ASN A 71 19.03 -3.62 9.64
CA ASN A 71 19.35 -4.08 8.28
C ASN A 71 18.42 -5.18 7.72
N GLU A 72 17.20 -5.26 8.20
CA GLU A 72 16.13 -6.09 7.64
C GLU A 72 14.85 -5.27 7.47
N LEU A 73 13.99 -5.69 6.54
CA LEU A 73 12.62 -5.24 6.48
C LEU A 73 11.80 -6.05 7.48
N VAL A 74 11.22 -5.37 8.45
CA VAL A 74 10.39 -5.96 9.51
C VAL A 74 8.94 -5.57 9.28
N LEU A 75 8.05 -6.56 9.32
CA LEU A 75 6.61 -6.36 9.16
C LEU A 75 6.10 -5.26 10.10
N GLY A 76 5.44 -4.29 9.52
CA GLY A 76 4.75 -3.20 10.18
C GLY A 76 3.22 -3.36 10.14
N PRO A 77 2.47 -2.26 10.27
CA PRO A 77 1.02 -2.30 10.13
C PRO A 77 0.57 -2.75 8.74
N PHE A 78 -0.45 -3.62 8.68
CA PHE A 78 -0.98 -4.16 7.43
C PHE A 78 -2.47 -4.53 7.53
N GLN A 79 -3.07 -4.78 6.38
CA GLN A 79 -4.41 -5.31 6.16
C GLN A 79 -4.31 -6.51 5.21
N GLY A 80 -4.97 -7.62 5.53
CA GLY A 80 -4.93 -8.84 4.74
C GLY A 80 -4.53 -10.07 5.57
N PRO A 81 -4.23 -11.20 4.93
CA PRO A 81 -3.75 -12.40 5.60
C PRO A 81 -2.35 -12.21 6.21
N VAL A 82 -1.93 -13.18 7.04
CA VAL A 82 -0.57 -13.19 7.63
C VAL A 82 0.51 -13.14 6.54
N ALA A 83 1.63 -12.49 6.85
CA ALA A 83 2.72 -12.26 5.91
C ALA A 83 4.09 -12.63 6.52
N CYS A 84 5.15 -12.59 5.71
CA CYS A 84 6.51 -12.79 6.16
C CYS A 84 6.87 -11.77 7.24
N THR A 85 7.45 -12.22 8.36
CA THR A 85 7.80 -11.32 9.47
C THR A 85 9.02 -10.47 9.15
N ARG A 86 9.99 -11.03 8.38
CA ARG A 86 11.26 -10.38 8.02
C ARG A 86 11.62 -10.69 6.58
N ILE A 87 12.18 -9.69 5.89
CA ILE A 87 12.69 -9.81 4.52
C ILE A 87 14.09 -9.20 4.48
N ALA A 88 15.05 -9.97 3.96
CA ALA A 88 16.43 -9.52 3.87
C ALA A 88 16.62 -8.51 2.73
N TYR A 89 17.66 -7.67 2.86
CA TYR A 89 18.05 -6.68 1.84
C TYR A 89 18.26 -7.32 0.48
N GLY A 90 17.60 -6.79 -0.56
CA GLY A 90 17.70 -7.28 -1.93
C GLY A 90 16.99 -8.61 -2.19
N LYS A 91 16.11 -9.08 -1.29
CA LYS A 91 15.35 -10.32 -1.45
C LYS A 91 13.88 -10.05 -1.71
N GLY A 92 13.30 -10.81 -2.62
CA GLY A 92 11.92 -10.60 -3.07
C GLY A 92 11.72 -9.20 -3.68
N VAL A 93 10.46 -8.82 -3.91
CA VAL A 93 10.13 -7.51 -4.48
C VAL A 93 10.40 -6.40 -3.47
N CYS A 94 9.96 -6.56 -2.22
CA CYS A 94 10.18 -5.61 -1.14
C CYS A 94 11.67 -5.31 -0.89
N GLY A 95 12.49 -6.37 -0.73
CA GLY A 95 13.93 -6.20 -0.52
C GLY A 95 14.65 -5.60 -1.72
N THR A 96 14.16 -5.87 -2.93
CA THR A 96 14.70 -5.30 -4.18
C THR A 96 14.34 -3.82 -4.27
N SER A 97 13.10 -3.42 -3.99
CA SER A 97 12.67 -2.01 -3.94
C SER A 97 13.52 -1.21 -2.95
N TRP A 98 13.78 -1.78 -1.77
CA TRP A 98 14.66 -1.16 -0.78
C TRP A 98 16.08 -0.99 -1.31
N LYS A 99 16.66 -2.04 -1.93
CA LYS A 99 18.04 -2.03 -2.46
C LYS A 99 18.22 -1.02 -3.59
N GLU A 100 17.25 -0.98 -4.51
CA GLU A 100 17.32 -0.13 -5.70
C GLU A 100 16.80 1.28 -5.43
N ALA A 101 16.19 1.49 -4.23
CA ALA A 101 15.59 2.75 -3.82
C ALA A 101 14.59 3.30 -4.86
N GLN A 102 13.77 2.41 -5.42
CA GLN A 102 12.77 2.75 -6.45
C GLN A 102 11.50 1.91 -6.32
N THR A 103 10.40 2.46 -6.85
CA THR A 103 9.14 1.73 -6.95
C THR A 103 9.27 0.59 -7.96
N ILE A 104 8.83 -0.60 -7.55
CA ILE A 104 8.80 -1.79 -8.41
C ILE A 104 7.36 -2.19 -8.64
N VAL A 105 6.98 -2.34 -9.92
CA VAL A 105 5.68 -2.84 -10.36
C VAL A 105 5.87 -4.20 -11.00
N VAL A 106 5.28 -5.24 -10.40
CA VAL A 106 5.37 -6.62 -10.85
C VAL A 106 4.02 -7.06 -11.40
N LYS A 107 3.97 -7.37 -12.69
CA LYS A 107 2.74 -7.81 -13.37
C LYS A 107 2.37 -9.25 -13.07
N ASP A 108 3.38 -10.10 -12.90
CA ASP A 108 3.27 -11.50 -12.49
C ASP A 108 4.39 -11.82 -11.51
N VAL A 109 4.04 -12.09 -10.25
CA VAL A 109 5.01 -12.36 -9.19
C VAL A 109 5.78 -13.65 -9.43
N HIS A 110 5.23 -14.59 -10.19
CA HIS A 110 5.88 -15.87 -10.51
C HIS A 110 7.03 -15.69 -11.52
N GLU A 111 7.01 -14.60 -12.29
CA GLU A 111 8.08 -14.25 -13.23
C GLU A 111 9.18 -13.39 -12.58
N PHE A 112 8.96 -12.87 -11.35
CA PHE A 112 9.94 -12.02 -10.68
C PHE A 112 11.11 -12.83 -10.11
N PRO A 113 12.37 -12.57 -10.52
CA PRO A 113 13.53 -13.33 -10.06
C PRO A 113 13.71 -13.25 -8.54
N GLY A 114 13.69 -14.41 -7.88
CA GLY A 114 13.87 -14.49 -6.43
C GLY A 114 12.66 -14.01 -5.62
N HIS A 115 11.47 -14.02 -6.23
CA HIS A 115 10.19 -13.75 -5.51
C HIS A 115 10.08 -14.61 -4.25
N ILE A 116 9.66 -14.00 -3.16
CA ILE A 116 9.36 -14.69 -1.90
C ILE A 116 7.84 -14.78 -1.78
N ALA A 117 7.29 -15.95 -1.99
CA ALA A 117 5.85 -16.19 -1.87
C ALA A 117 5.42 -16.18 -0.39
N CYS A 118 5.13 -15.01 0.17
CA CYS A 118 4.51 -14.89 1.50
C CYS A 118 3.03 -15.34 1.47
N SER A 119 2.40 -15.31 0.30
CA SER A 119 1.07 -15.84 0.02
C SER A 119 1.02 -16.46 -1.36
N SER A 120 0.40 -17.64 -1.48
CA SER A 120 0.18 -18.29 -2.78
C SER A 120 -0.93 -17.65 -3.62
N ALA A 121 -1.68 -16.72 -3.05
CA ALA A 121 -2.78 -16.03 -3.73
C ALA A 121 -2.33 -14.75 -4.46
N SER A 122 -1.17 -14.19 -4.11
CA SER A 122 -0.63 -13.01 -4.78
C SER A 122 -0.24 -13.34 -6.22
N GLN A 123 -0.73 -12.54 -7.17
CA GLN A 123 -0.46 -12.66 -8.61
C GLN A 123 0.32 -11.47 -9.16
N SER A 124 0.07 -10.26 -8.63
CA SER A 124 0.81 -9.04 -8.98
C SER A 124 1.07 -8.21 -7.72
N GLU A 125 2.12 -7.40 -7.75
CA GLU A 125 2.61 -6.67 -6.59
C GLU A 125 3.13 -5.28 -7.00
N ILE A 126 2.97 -4.30 -6.15
CA ILE A 126 3.64 -3.01 -6.24
C ILE A 126 4.29 -2.66 -4.90
N VAL A 127 5.57 -2.32 -4.92
CA VAL A 127 6.31 -1.90 -3.73
C VAL A 127 6.87 -0.51 -3.93
N VAL A 128 6.59 0.39 -2.97
CA VAL A 128 6.98 1.80 -3.03
C VAL A 128 7.86 2.15 -1.83
N PRO A 129 9.12 2.61 -2.04
CA PRO A 129 10.02 2.96 -0.95
C PRO A 129 9.62 4.28 -0.28
N ILE A 130 9.80 4.35 1.04
CA ILE A 130 9.59 5.54 1.87
C ILE A 130 10.95 6.06 2.29
N PHE A 131 11.19 7.34 2.02
CA PHE A 131 12.48 7.97 2.27
C PHE A 131 12.43 8.90 3.48
N LYS A 132 13.51 8.89 4.27
CA LYS A 132 13.89 9.95 5.22
C LYS A 132 15.36 10.27 5.04
N GLU A 133 15.69 11.53 4.93
CA GLU A 133 17.08 11.99 4.76
C GLU A 133 17.82 11.26 3.62
N ASN A 134 17.14 11.03 2.49
CA ASN A 134 17.62 10.29 1.32
C ASN A 134 17.93 8.79 1.56
N GLN A 135 17.47 8.22 2.67
CA GLN A 135 17.57 6.79 2.94
C GLN A 135 16.19 6.14 2.94
N VAL A 136 16.10 4.93 2.42
CA VAL A 136 14.85 4.15 2.53
C VAL A 136 14.72 3.64 3.95
N VAL A 137 13.65 4.06 4.63
CA VAL A 137 13.34 3.68 6.02
C VAL A 137 12.21 2.67 6.14
N ALA A 138 11.40 2.55 5.09
CA ALA A 138 10.31 1.59 5.00
C ALA A 138 9.92 1.37 3.53
N VAL A 139 9.08 0.39 3.26
CA VAL A 139 8.38 0.22 1.99
C VAL A 139 6.89 0.05 2.25
N LEU A 140 6.07 0.60 1.35
CA LEU A 140 4.66 0.27 1.21
C LEU A 140 4.56 -0.86 0.20
N ASP A 141 3.96 -1.96 0.60
CA ASP A 141 3.79 -3.17 -0.20
C ASP A 141 2.30 -3.44 -0.41
N ILE A 142 1.91 -3.74 -1.66
CA ILE A 142 0.51 -4.01 -2.02
C ILE A 142 0.45 -5.17 -3.00
N ASP A 143 -0.31 -6.20 -2.62
CA ASP A 143 -0.55 -7.39 -3.44
C ASP A 143 -1.97 -7.45 -3.98
N SER A 144 -2.10 -8.10 -5.13
CA SER A 144 -3.38 -8.43 -5.76
C SER A 144 -3.44 -9.90 -6.16
N GLU A 145 -4.64 -10.51 -6.04
CA GLU A 145 -4.96 -11.85 -6.56
C GLU A 145 -5.12 -11.88 -8.10
N LYS A 146 -4.91 -10.77 -8.78
CA LYS A 146 -5.05 -10.66 -10.24
C LYS A 146 -3.72 -10.26 -10.85
N LEU A 147 -3.41 -10.81 -12.01
CA LEU A 147 -2.28 -10.38 -12.82
C LEU A 147 -2.43 -8.93 -13.26
N ALA A 148 -1.32 -8.24 -13.40
CA ALA A 148 -1.20 -6.90 -13.98
C ALA A 148 -2.22 -5.88 -13.40
N THR A 149 -2.49 -5.96 -12.09
CA THR A 149 -3.41 -5.03 -11.41
C THR A 149 -2.87 -3.61 -11.37
N PHE A 150 -1.55 -3.49 -11.19
CA PHE A 150 -0.89 -2.20 -10.98
C PHE A 150 -0.31 -1.65 -12.27
N ASP A 151 -0.49 -0.34 -12.48
CA ASP A 151 -0.01 0.41 -13.64
C ASP A 151 0.70 1.71 -13.21
N GLU A 152 1.08 2.54 -14.16
CA GLU A 152 1.78 3.79 -13.89
C GLU A 152 0.93 4.77 -13.05
N THR A 153 -0.41 4.69 -13.14
CA THR A 153 -1.31 5.51 -12.30
C THR A 153 -1.16 5.13 -10.82
N ASP A 154 -1.09 3.81 -10.52
CA ASP A 154 -0.88 3.35 -9.14
C ASP A 154 0.47 3.82 -8.61
N LYS A 155 1.53 3.63 -9.40
CA LYS A 155 2.88 4.06 -9.05
C LYS A 155 2.92 5.54 -8.72
N GLU A 156 2.46 6.40 -9.63
CA GLU A 156 2.49 7.87 -9.46
C GLU A 156 1.76 8.31 -8.19
N TRP A 157 0.57 7.76 -7.93
CA TRP A 157 -0.23 8.17 -6.78
C TRP A 157 0.28 7.59 -5.46
N LEU A 158 0.75 6.35 -5.46
CA LEU A 158 1.31 5.74 -4.25
C LEU A 158 2.63 6.42 -3.85
N GLU A 159 3.48 6.82 -4.81
CA GLU A 159 4.66 7.65 -4.54
C GLU A 159 4.28 9.00 -3.90
N LYS A 160 3.22 9.66 -4.38
CA LYS A 160 2.70 10.89 -3.74
C LYS A 160 2.19 10.63 -2.33
N ILE A 161 1.50 9.51 -2.11
CA ILE A 161 0.95 9.14 -0.80
C ILE A 161 2.08 8.88 0.21
N VAL A 162 3.09 8.08 -0.16
CA VAL A 162 4.21 7.80 0.76
C VAL A 162 5.08 9.03 1.01
N GLY A 163 5.08 9.99 0.11
CA GLY A 163 5.73 11.28 0.29
C GLY A 163 5.10 12.18 1.37
N LEU A 164 3.99 11.75 1.98
CA LEU A 164 3.35 12.46 3.11
C LEU A 164 3.90 12.04 4.49
N PHE A 165 4.76 11.00 4.56
CA PHE A 165 5.33 10.47 5.81
C PHE A 165 6.53 11.26 6.36
#